data_5711ef6d9a4281ca09fbdba775af00ec
#
_entry.id   5711ef6d9a4281ca09fbdba775af00ec
#
_cell.length_a   1.000
_cell.length_b   1.000
_cell.length_c   1.000
_cell.angle_alpha   90.00
_cell.angle_beta   90.00
_cell.angle_gamma   90.00
#
_symmetry.space_group_name_H-M   'P 1'
#
loop_
_entity.id
_entity.type
_entity.pdbx_description
1 polymer ?
#
loop_
_entity_poly.entity_id
_entity_poly.type
_entity_poly.pdbx_seq_one_letter_code
_entity_poly.pdbx_strand_id
1 'polypeptide(L)'
;MIGLDYANHAALRRAGARIVCGTDAGVGPNKPHDVLRYGVSALPAIGLSNAQALRANTSVAADICGVGDRKGSISAGKDADIIAVPGNPLDDISCIQEVLAVFVAGNRVDFAS
;
A
#
# COMPACT_ATOMS: atom_id res chain seq x y z
N MET A 1 0.46 -14.58 -7.67
CA MET A 1 0.86 -14.43 -7.35
C MET A 1 1.61 -14.50 -6.78
N ILE A 2 1.78 -14.60 -6.34
CA ILE A 2 2.53 -14.41 -5.74
C ILE A 2 3.01 -15.32 -5.18
N GLY A 3 3.45 -15.90 -5.51
CA GLY A 3 4.04 -16.65 -5.05
C GLY A 3 4.84 -16.77 -4.20
N LEU A 4 5.10 -16.77 -3.75
CA LEU A 4 5.53 -16.59 -2.92
C LEU A 4 6.41 -17.14 -2.28
N ASP A 5 7.40 -16.83 -2.46
CA ASP A 5 8.62 -17.10 -1.79
C ASP A 5 8.79 -16.07 -0.69
N TYR A 6 8.00 -16.23 0.33
CA TYR A 6 8.09 -15.34 1.50
C TYR A 6 9.49 -15.38 2.13
N ALA A 7 10.16 -16.53 2.06
CA ALA A 7 11.51 -16.65 2.64
C ALA A 7 12.51 -15.75 1.91
N ASN A 8 12.47 -15.72 0.58
CA ASN A 8 13.34 -14.84 -0.21
C ASN A 8 13.00 -13.36 -0.01
N HIS A 9 11.72 -13.02 0.03
CA HIS A 9 11.31 -11.64 0.30
C HIS A 9 11.75 -11.19 1.69
N ALA A 10 11.62 -12.05 2.70
CA ALA A 10 12.08 -11.75 4.05
C ALA A 10 13.59 -11.58 4.10
N ALA A 11 14.34 -12.40 3.36
CA ALA A 11 15.80 -12.30 3.29
C ALA A 11 16.23 -10.97 2.64
N LEU A 12 15.57 -10.56 1.56
CA LEU A 12 15.84 -9.28 0.91
C LEU A 12 15.57 -8.10 1.87
N ARG A 13 14.49 -8.16 2.63
CA ARG A 13 14.18 -7.14 3.63
C ARG A 13 15.27 -7.06 4.70
N ARG A 14 15.70 -8.20 5.21
CA ARG A 14 16.77 -8.24 6.23
C ARG A 14 18.09 -7.70 5.70
N ALA A 15 18.32 -7.84 4.39
CA ALA A 15 19.51 -7.29 3.74
C ALA A 15 19.40 -5.78 3.45
N GLY A 16 18.30 -5.14 3.83
CA GLY A 16 18.12 -3.71 3.68
C GLY A 16 17.45 -3.27 2.39
N ALA A 17 16.92 -4.18 1.59
CA ALA A 17 16.20 -3.82 0.38
C ALA A 17 14.91 -3.06 0.72
N ARG A 18 14.61 -2.04 -0.08
CA ARG A 18 13.35 -1.30 0.02
C ARG A 18 12.29 -2.10 -0.70
N ILE A 19 11.21 -2.42 0.00
CA ILE A 19 10.13 -3.26 -0.53
C ILE A 19 8.88 -2.43 -0.70
N VAL A 20 8.29 -2.51 -1.89
CA VAL A 20 6.97 -1.93 -2.20
C VAL A 20 6.14 -2.98 -2.91
N CYS A 21 4.84 -2.81 -2.91
CA CYS A 21 3.93 -3.70 -3.63
C CYS A 21 3.70 -3.20 -5.05
N GLY A 22 3.79 -4.12 -6.01
CA GLY A 22 3.30 -3.92 -7.35
C GLY A 22 2.37 -5.08 -7.68
N THR A 23 1.27 -4.81 -8.36
CA THR A 23 0.22 -5.80 -8.56
C THR A 23 0.15 -6.37 -9.96
N ASP A 24 0.61 -5.64 -10.97
CA ASP A 24 0.31 -5.93 -12.38
C ASP A 24 -1.19 -6.16 -12.58
N ALA A 25 -2.02 -5.40 -11.88
CA ALA A 25 -3.46 -5.59 -11.90
C ALA A 25 -4.02 -5.46 -13.31
N GLY A 26 -5.00 -6.32 -13.64
CA GLY A 26 -5.62 -6.33 -14.95
C GLY A 26 -4.90 -7.18 -16.00
N VAL A 27 -3.76 -7.77 -15.66
CA VAL A 27 -2.97 -8.60 -16.60
C VAL A 27 -3.57 -10.00 -16.75
N GLY A 28 -4.47 -10.40 -15.89
CA GLY A 28 -5.11 -11.71 -16.00
C GLY A 28 -6.27 -11.84 -15.03
N PRO A 29 -7.02 -12.92 -15.12
CA PRO A 29 -8.23 -13.09 -14.29
C PRO A 29 -7.94 -13.19 -12.79
N ASN A 30 -6.71 -13.52 -12.41
CA ASN A 30 -6.32 -13.65 -11.01
C ASN A 30 -5.76 -12.36 -10.41
N LYS A 31 -5.73 -11.26 -11.19
CA LYS A 31 -5.20 -9.97 -10.74
C LYS A 31 -6.19 -8.84 -11.02
N PRO A 32 -7.31 -8.80 -10.28
CA PRO A 32 -8.27 -7.71 -10.44
C PRO A 32 -7.64 -6.37 -10.01
N HIS A 33 -8.22 -5.26 -10.47
CA HIS A 33 -7.68 -3.94 -10.23
C HIS A 33 -7.65 -3.53 -8.75
N ASP A 34 -8.45 -4.17 -7.90
CA ASP A 34 -8.53 -3.85 -6.47
C ASP A 34 -7.63 -4.71 -5.58
N VAL A 35 -6.70 -5.46 -6.16
CA VAL A 35 -5.91 -6.45 -5.42
C VAL A 35 -4.84 -5.84 -4.51
N LEU A 36 -4.44 -4.59 -4.72
CA LEU A 36 -3.32 -3.97 -3.98
C LEU A 36 -3.53 -4.01 -2.46
N ARG A 37 -4.73 -3.75 -1.99
CA ARG A 37 -5.05 -3.73 -0.56
C ARG A 37 -4.74 -5.06 0.13
N TYR A 38 -4.87 -6.16 -0.58
CA TYR A 38 -4.54 -7.48 -0.05
C TYR A 38 -3.04 -7.72 -0.03
N GLY A 39 -2.33 -7.22 -1.03
CA GLY A 39 -0.87 -7.28 -1.06
C GLY A 39 -0.24 -6.51 0.09
N VAL A 40 -0.73 -5.31 0.36
CA VAL A 40 -0.23 -4.49 1.47
C VAL A 40 -0.45 -5.20 2.80
N SER A 41 -1.64 -5.77 3.02
CA SER A 41 -1.96 -6.45 4.28
C SER A 41 -1.18 -7.75 4.45
N ALA A 42 -0.56 -8.28 3.39
CA ALA A 42 0.28 -9.47 3.47
C ALA A 42 1.74 -9.17 3.83
N LEU A 43 2.18 -7.91 3.76
CA LEU A 43 3.59 -7.56 4.01
C LEU A 43 4.10 -7.95 5.41
N PRO A 44 3.30 -7.92 6.47
CA PRO A 44 3.80 -8.41 7.77
C PRO A 44 4.28 -9.86 7.74
N ALA A 45 3.79 -10.69 6.83
CA ALA A 45 4.24 -12.08 6.70
C ALA A 45 5.71 -12.20 6.31
N ILE A 46 6.30 -11.18 5.70
CA ILE A 46 7.73 -11.16 5.36
C ILE A 46 8.55 -10.34 6.37
N GLY A 47 7.95 -9.97 7.49
CA GLY A 47 8.66 -9.36 8.61
C GLY A 47 8.55 -7.86 8.72
N LEU A 48 7.74 -7.18 7.90
CA LEU A 48 7.49 -5.75 8.08
C LEU A 48 6.52 -5.53 9.25
N SER A 49 6.72 -4.46 10.00
CA SER A 49 5.69 -4.01 10.94
C SER A 49 4.52 -3.40 10.16
N ASN A 50 3.38 -3.21 10.82
CA ASN A 50 2.25 -2.55 10.17
C ASN A 50 2.62 -1.15 9.67
N ALA A 51 3.39 -0.39 10.47
CA ALA A 51 3.87 0.94 10.05
C ALA A 51 4.78 0.84 8.83
N GLN A 52 5.69 -0.13 8.80
CA GLN A 52 6.57 -0.33 7.64
C GLN A 52 5.78 -0.74 6.41
N ALA A 53 4.76 -1.60 6.55
CA ALA A 53 3.90 -2.00 5.44
C ALA A 53 3.16 -0.81 4.86
N LEU A 54 2.63 0.06 5.71
CA LEU A 54 1.95 1.28 5.25
C LEU A 54 2.92 2.22 4.54
N ARG A 55 4.09 2.46 5.11
CA ARG A 55 5.10 3.32 4.47
C ARG A 55 5.60 2.74 3.16
N ALA A 56 5.72 1.44 3.05
CA ALA A 56 6.16 0.78 1.81
C ALA A 56 5.23 1.11 0.63
N ASN A 57 3.98 1.43 0.89
CA ASN A 57 2.99 1.70 -0.15
C ASN A 57 2.51 3.14 -0.16
N THR A 58 3.11 3.99 0.65
CA THR A 58 2.81 5.43 0.67
C THR A 58 4.09 6.23 0.47
N SER A 59 4.78 6.62 1.53
CA SER A 59 5.95 7.50 1.43
C SER A 59 7.14 6.85 0.69
N VAL A 60 7.42 5.58 0.96
CA VAL A 60 8.53 4.88 0.29
C VAL A 60 8.22 4.68 -1.19
N ALA A 61 7.00 4.28 -1.52
CA ALA A 61 6.58 4.13 -2.91
C ALA A 61 6.65 5.46 -3.67
N ALA A 62 6.21 6.54 -3.04
CA ALA A 62 6.26 7.87 -3.64
C ALA A 62 7.70 8.31 -3.90
N ASP A 63 8.63 8.02 -2.98
CA ASP A 63 10.06 8.33 -3.17
C ASP A 63 10.64 7.54 -4.34
N ILE A 64 10.34 6.25 -4.42
CA ILE A 64 10.82 5.40 -5.52
C ILE A 64 10.29 5.90 -6.86
N CYS A 65 9.06 6.39 -6.91
CA CYS A 65 8.47 6.94 -8.13
C CYS A 65 8.90 8.39 -8.41
N GLY A 66 9.68 9.01 -7.53
CA GLY A 66 10.16 10.38 -7.71
C GLY A 66 9.13 11.46 -7.43
N VAL A 67 8.07 11.16 -6.69
CA VAL A 67 6.99 12.11 -6.37
C VAL A 67 6.79 12.36 -4.89
N GLY A 68 7.80 12.01 -4.07
CA GLY A 68 7.70 12.11 -2.61
C GLY A 68 7.54 13.53 -2.08
N ASP A 69 7.89 14.57 -2.88
CA ASP A 69 7.67 15.96 -2.52
C ASP A 69 6.19 16.38 -2.59
N ARG A 70 5.36 15.64 -3.34
CA ARG A 70 3.93 15.96 -3.52
C ARG A 70 2.99 14.90 -3.00
N LYS A 71 3.44 13.65 -2.88
CA LYS A 71 2.58 12.50 -2.59
C LYS A 71 3.21 11.61 -1.53
N GLY A 72 2.41 10.70 -0.99
CA GLY A 72 2.90 9.63 -0.11
C GLY A 72 2.81 9.92 1.37
N SER A 73 2.42 11.11 1.77
CA SER A 73 2.18 11.44 3.18
C SER A 73 1.16 12.56 3.29
N ILE A 74 0.57 12.69 4.48
CA ILE A 74 -0.37 13.76 4.78
C ILE A 74 0.42 14.90 5.41
N SER A 75 0.70 15.91 4.61
CA SER A 75 1.45 17.10 5.04
C SER A 75 0.95 18.32 4.30
N ALA A 76 1.07 19.50 4.92
CA ALA A 76 0.68 20.74 4.28
C ALA A 76 1.43 20.92 2.94
N GLY A 77 0.70 21.27 1.90
CA GLY A 77 1.25 21.48 0.56
C GLY A 77 1.31 20.25 -0.33
N LYS A 78 1.03 19.08 0.20
CA LYS A 78 0.99 17.86 -0.61
C LYS A 78 -0.40 17.61 -1.17
N ASP A 79 -0.46 16.80 -2.24
CA ASP A 79 -1.73 16.42 -2.86
C ASP A 79 -2.58 15.64 -1.85
N ALA A 80 -3.86 15.95 -1.79
CA ALA A 80 -4.78 15.26 -0.90
C ALA A 80 -5.33 13.99 -1.57
N ASP A 81 -4.45 13.00 -1.72
CA ASP A 81 -4.78 11.65 -2.19
C ASP A 81 -4.89 10.77 -0.95
N ILE A 82 -6.12 10.58 -0.46
CA ILE A 82 -6.36 10.03 0.88
C ILE A 82 -7.45 8.96 0.81
N ILE A 83 -7.26 7.90 1.56
CA ILE A 83 -8.33 6.93 1.78
C ILE A 83 -8.71 6.91 3.27
N ALA A 84 -9.98 6.64 3.54
CA ALA A 84 -10.46 6.39 4.87
C ALA A 84 -10.76 4.90 5.02
N VAL A 85 -10.32 4.33 6.14
CA VAL A 85 -10.52 2.92 6.45
C VAL A 85 -11.09 2.79 7.87
N PRO A 86 -11.80 1.71 8.20
CA PRO A 86 -12.27 1.50 9.56
C PRO A 86 -11.12 1.12 10.49
N GLY A 87 -11.15 1.57 11.73
CA GLY A 87 -10.15 1.19 12.73
C GLY A 87 -8.80 1.87 12.54
N ASN A 88 -7.77 1.23 13.07
CA ASN A 88 -6.41 1.74 13.03
C ASN A 88 -5.49 0.71 12.34
N PRO A 89 -5.01 0.99 11.13
CA PRO A 89 -4.15 0.03 10.42
C PRO A 89 -2.77 -0.16 11.06
N LEU A 90 -2.37 0.70 11.98
CA LEU A 90 -1.14 0.46 12.76
C LEU A 90 -1.32 -0.69 13.75
N ASP A 91 -2.54 -0.91 14.24
CA ASP A 91 -2.85 -2.03 15.12
C ASP A 91 -3.28 -3.27 14.35
N ASP A 92 -4.03 -3.08 13.27
CA ASP A 92 -4.56 -4.17 12.44
C ASP A 92 -4.48 -3.74 10.97
N ILE A 93 -3.49 -4.24 10.26
CA ILE A 93 -3.25 -3.86 8.86
C ILE A 93 -4.42 -4.29 7.94
N SER A 94 -5.20 -5.28 8.33
CA SER A 94 -6.34 -5.72 7.52
C SER A 94 -7.42 -4.66 7.36
N CYS A 95 -7.41 -3.61 8.18
CA CYS A 95 -8.32 -2.46 8.04
C CYS A 95 -8.28 -1.87 6.63
N ILE A 96 -7.13 -1.92 5.95
CA ILE A 96 -7.00 -1.34 4.61
C ILE A 96 -7.74 -2.10 3.53
N GLN A 97 -8.23 -3.30 3.84
CA GLN A 97 -9.04 -4.08 2.89
C GLN A 97 -10.45 -3.51 2.72
N GLU A 98 -10.90 -2.70 3.67
CA GLU A 98 -12.22 -2.07 3.61
C GLU A 98 -12.05 -0.56 3.47
N VAL A 99 -12.25 -0.04 2.28
CA VAL A 99 -12.11 1.39 1.99
C VAL A 99 -13.46 2.06 2.11
N LEU A 100 -13.57 3.02 3.03
CA LEU A 100 -14.82 3.74 3.30
C LEU A 100 -14.99 4.98 2.42
N ALA A 101 -13.87 5.64 2.08
CA ALA A 101 -13.89 6.83 1.24
C ALA A 101 -12.55 6.99 0.54
N VAL A 102 -12.58 7.60 -0.65
CA VAL A 102 -11.39 7.89 -1.45
C VAL A 102 -11.44 9.36 -1.86
N PHE A 103 -10.32 10.06 -1.69
CA PHE A 103 -10.14 11.44 -2.15
C PHE A 103 -8.95 11.49 -3.10
N VAL A 104 -9.09 12.14 -4.23
CA VAL A 104 -8.02 12.39 -5.19
C VAL A 104 -7.92 13.88 -5.42
N ALA A 105 -6.75 14.46 -5.15
CA ALA A 105 -6.53 15.90 -5.21
C ALA A 105 -7.57 16.69 -4.41
N GLY A 106 -7.98 16.16 -3.27
CA GLY A 106 -8.96 16.77 -2.37
C GLY A 106 -10.42 16.55 -2.75
N ASN A 107 -10.69 15.92 -3.89
CA ASN A 107 -12.05 15.66 -4.36
C ASN A 107 -12.48 14.25 -4.01
N ARG A 108 -13.65 14.10 -3.43
CA ARG A 108 -14.19 12.77 -3.13
C ARG A 108 -14.51 12.04 -4.43
N VAL A 109 -14.09 10.77 -4.47
CA VAL A 109 -14.32 9.90 -5.63
C VAL A 109 -15.35 8.85 -5.24
N ASP A 110 -16.38 8.71 -6.08
CA ASP A 110 -17.35 7.63 -5.92
C ASP A 110 -16.73 6.35 -6.50
N PHE A 111 -16.88 5.25 -5.79
CA PHE A 111 -16.39 3.96 -6.24
C PHE A 111 -17.39 2.86 -5.91
N ALA A 112 -17.39 1.82 -6.73
CA ALA A 112 -18.23 0.65 -6.47
C ALA A 112 -17.64 -0.15 -5.32
N SER A 113 -18.49 -0.49 -4.36
CA SER A 113 -18.07 -1.30 -3.21
C SER A 113 -18.10 -2.79 -3.53
#